data_9384e50e7ee5f737e8f251398548632f
#
_entry.id   9384e50e7ee5f737e8f251398548632f
#
_cell.length_a   1.000
_cell.length_b   1.000
_cell.length_c   1.000
_cell.angle_alpha   90.00
_cell.angle_beta   90.00
_cell.angle_gamma   90.00
#
_symmetry.space_group_name_H-M   'P 1'
#
loop_
_entity.id
_entity.type
_entity.pdbx_description
1 polymer ?
#
loop_
_entity_poly.entity_id
_entity_poly.type
_entity_poly.pdbx_seq_one_letter_code
_entity_poly.pdbx_strand_id
1 'polypeptide(L)'
;MNPKSYKYSPIFKSWNIIYPIFIYFVVTNLAMSLFAMLASFLGADYQEQYMTLQTASVAVTIPFIANYYQKDRKEPTVFWEHMGLVFERKSAFLKGINGVLMFLAGAVAGIALNNLLALTSLEEVSKGYQEVTGYFFAGGILFELLGACLLTPFLEELLYRSVVYGRLCDMMILDNEEKTESGKKRERYGRIIAMVFSAVLFGVLHMNLVQFIYAGVLGILFAWFMEKSGHFYGPLLAHIGANLMSVLRVETNLFAWMPEGQGAYLAVSVAFAFATVALITAIQILNRCKKE
;
A
#
# COMPACT_ATOMS: atom_id res chain seq x y z
N MET A 1 -10.01 -21.28 -14.68
CA MET A 1 -11.35 -20.69 -14.79
C MET A 1 -11.22 -19.53 -15.78
N ASN A 2 -12.04 -19.48 -16.83
CA ASN A 2 -11.94 -18.44 -17.85
C ASN A 2 -12.50 -17.13 -17.30
N PRO A 3 -11.69 -16.08 -17.07
CA PRO A 3 -12.16 -14.81 -16.51
C PRO A 3 -13.15 -14.08 -17.42
N LYS A 4 -13.22 -14.44 -18.70
CA LYS A 4 -14.12 -13.86 -19.69
C LYS A 4 -15.58 -14.31 -19.57
N SER A 5 -15.92 -15.23 -18.66
CA SER A 5 -17.30 -15.64 -18.53
C SER A 5 -18.07 -14.68 -17.63
N TYR A 6 -18.82 -13.79 -18.22
CA TYR A 6 -19.89 -12.98 -17.59
C TYR A 6 -20.96 -13.82 -16.84
N LYS A 7 -20.77 -15.13 -16.79
CA LYS A 7 -21.69 -16.10 -16.20
C LYS A 7 -21.61 -16.19 -14.67
N TYR A 8 -20.61 -15.59 -14.03
CA TYR A 8 -20.49 -15.65 -12.58
C TYR A 8 -21.37 -14.61 -11.89
N SER A 9 -22.09 -15.05 -10.88
CA SER A 9 -22.92 -14.17 -10.06
C SER A 9 -22.08 -13.05 -9.43
N PRO A 10 -22.65 -11.86 -9.13
CA PRO A 10 -21.97 -10.79 -8.42
C PRO A 10 -21.35 -11.26 -7.10
N ILE A 11 -21.99 -12.20 -6.40
CA ILE A 11 -21.51 -12.80 -5.15
C ILE A 11 -20.18 -13.53 -5.38
N PHE A 12 -20.06 -14.33 -6.43
CA PHE A 12 -18.82 -15.03 -6.74
C PHE A 12 -17.69 -14.08 -7.11
N LYS A 13 -17.98 -13.01 -7.85
CA LYS A 13 -17.00 -11.97 -8.19
C LYS A 13 -16.52 -11.24 -6.94
N SER A 14 -17.42 -10.86 -6.05
CA SER A 14 -17.08 -10.23 -4.77
C SER A 14 -16.25 -11.17 -3.88
N TRP A 15 -16.62 -12.46 -3.83
CA TRP A 15 -15.84 -13.45 -3.10
C TRP A 15 -14.40 -13.58 -3.61
N ASN A 16 -14.20 -13.55 -4.92
CA ASN A 16 -12.87 -13.59 -5.53
C ASN A 16 -11.99 -12.41 -5.11
N ILE A 17 -12.56 -11.29 -4.72
CA ILE A 17 -11.82 -10.12 -4.22
C ILE A 17 -11.52 -10.30 -2.72
N ILE A 18 -12.48 -10.80 -1.96
CA ILE A 18 -12.41 -10.83 -0.49
C ILE A 18 -11.58 -12.01 0.02
N TYR A 19 -11.66 -13.20 -0.61
CA TYR A 19 -11.00 -14.38 -0.06
C TYR A 19 -9.47 -14.29 0.04
N PRO A 20 -8.71 -13.60 -0.84
CA PRO A 20 -7.28 -13.43 -0.63
C PRO A 20 -6.96 -12.58 0.62
N ILE A 21 -7.81 -11.59 0.91
CA ILE A 21 -7.73 -10.78 2.14
C ILE A 21 -7.98 -11.67 3.36
N PHE A 22 -8.99 -12.52 3.29
CA PHE A 22 -9.29 -13.48 4.35
C PHE A 22 -8.13 -14.46 4.60
N ILE A 23 -7.53 -15.00 3.53
CA ILE A 23 -6.35 -15.88 3.64
C ILE A 23 -5.15 -15.13 4.24
N TYR A 24 -4.89 -13.90 3.78
CA TYR A 24 -3.87 -13.04 4.38
C TYR A 24 -4.09 -12.91 5.90
N PHE A 25 -5.28 -12.52 6.31
CA PHE A 25 -5.63 -12.33 7.71
C PHE A 25 -5.47 -13.61 8.53
N VAL A 26 -6.04 -14.71 8.06
CA VAL A 26 -6.01 -16.00 8.76
C VAL A 26 -4.59 -16.55 8.88
N VAL A 27 -3.84 -16.58 7.79
CA VAL A 27 -2.48 -17.14 7.80
C VAL A 27 -1.54 -16.30 8.67
N THR A 28 -1.59 -14.96 8.55
CA THR A 28 -0.73 -14.07 9.34
C THR A 28 -1.04 -14.21 10.83
N ASN A 29 -2.32 -14.21 11.23
CA ASN A 29 -2.69 -14.33 12.65
C ASN A 29 -2.42 -15.71 13.23
N LEU A 30 -2.62 -16.78 12.45
CA LEU A 30 -2.26 -18.14 12.88
C LEU A 30 -0.74 -18.26 13.07
N ALA A 31 0.06 -17.79 12.14
CA ALA A 31 1.51 -17.79 12.26
C ALA A 31 1.96 -16.95 13.47
N MET A 32 1.38 -15.74 13.65
CA MET A 32 1.66 -14.88 14.80
C MET A 32 1.33 -15.59 16.13
N SER A 33 0.18 -16.24 16.21
CA SER A 33 -0.23 -16.97 17.42
C SER A 33 0.69 -18.15 17.72
N LEU A 34 1.10 -18.90 16.70
CA LEU A 34 2.04 -20.02 16.86
C LEU A 34 3.43 -19.53 17.32
N PHE A 35 3.94 -18.49 16.70
CA PHE A 35 5.24 -17.91 17.09
C PHE A 35 5.20 -17.28 18.48
N ALA A 36 4.09 -16.59 18.84
CA ALA A 36 3.91 -16.04 20.18
C ALA A 36 3.86 -17.14 21.25
N MET A 37 3.16 -18.25 20.98
CA MET A 37 3.13 -19.40 21.87
C MET A 37 4.53 -20.02 22.05
N LEU A 38 5.30 -20.18 20.97
CA LEU A 38 6.67 -20.68 21.02
C LEU A 38 7.59 -19.72 21.79
N ALA A 39 7.51 -18.42 21.53
CA ALA A 39 8.28 -17.39 22.22
C ALA A 39 8.00 -17.41 23.75
N SER A 40 6.72 -17.48 24.12
CA SER A 40 6.31 -17.61 25.53
C SER A 40 6.83 -18.87 26.19
N PHE A 41 6.80 -20.01 25.48
CA PHE A 41 7.39 -21.28 25.98
C PHE A 41 8.90 -21.16 26.22
N LEU A 42 9.60 -20.36 25.43
CA LEU A 42 11.03 -20.06 25.59
C LEU A 42 11.31 -18.94 26.61
N GLY A 43 10.29 -18.40 27.27
CA GLY A 43 10.41 -17.34 28.28
C GLY A 43 10.64 -15.94 27.71
N ALA A 44 10.39 -15.72 26.42
CA ALA A 44 10.53 -14.41 25.79
C ALA A 44 9.28 -13.53 26.05
N ASP A 45 9.49 -12.23 26.24
CA ASP A 45 8.41 -11.25 26.38
C ASP A 45 7.75 -10.99 25.02
N TYR A 46 6.43 -11.06 24.99
CA TYR A 46 5.65 -10.87 23.75
C TYR A 46 5.77 -9.46 23.21
N GLN A 47 5.75 -8.44 24.07
CA GLN A 47 5.79 -7.05 23.66
C GLN A 47 7.13 -6.70 23.01
N GLU A 48 8.23 -7.11 23.65
CA GLU A 48 9.59 -6.91 23.12
C GLU A 48 9.81 -7.65 21.79
N GLN A 49 9.19 -8.82 21.62
CA GLN A 49 9.37 -9.66 20.44
C GLN A 49 8.33 -9.39 19.34
N TYR A 50 7.35 -8.52 19.56
CA TYR A 50 6.22 -8.32 18.66
C TYR A 50 6.65 -8.11 17.19
N MET A 51 7.58 -7.20 16.91
CA MET A 51 8.03 -6.93 15.54
C MET A 51 8.80 -8.10 14.92
N THR A 52 9.55 -8.84 15.71
CA THR A 52 10.23 -10.08 15.27
C THR A 52 9.19 -11.14 14.85
N LEU A 53 8.19 -11.37 15.71
CA LEU A 53 7.13 -12.35 15.48
C LEU A 53 6.24 -11.93 14.28
N GLN A 54 5.92 -10.66 14.20
CA GLN A 54 5.16 -10.09 13.07
C GLN A 54 5.93 -10.23 11.74
N THR A 55 7.23 -9.93 11.74
CA THR A 55 8.10 -10.08 10.57
C THR A 55 8.14 -11.54 10.09
N ALA A 56 8.30 -12.49 11.01
CA ALA A 56 8.28 -13.92 10.70
C ALA A 56 6.89 -14.35 10.15
N SER A 57 5.81 -13.86 10.74
CA SER A 57 4.43 -14.19 10.33
C SER A 57 4.12 -13.68 8.92
N VAL A 58 4.57 -12.46 8.61
CA VAL A 58 4.49 -11.88 7.26
C VAL A 58 5.28 -12.72 6.27
N ALA A 59 6.51 -13.13 6.62
CA ALA A 59 7.34 -13.97 5.75
C ALA A 59 6.66 -15.31 5.41
N VAL A 60 5.99 -15.94 6.38
CA VAL A 60 5.18 -17.16 6.16
C VAL A 60 4.00 -16.90 5.25
N THR A 61 3.40 -15.71 5.29
CA THR A 61 2.20 -15.37 4.51
C THR A 61 2.51 -15.05 3.05
N ILE A 62 3.71 -14.51 2.76
CA ILE A 62 4.13 -14.12 1.40
C ILE A 62 3.88 -15.21 0.34
N PRO A 63 4.28 -16.49 0.52
CA PRO A 63 4.07 -17.52 -0.50
C PRO A 63 2.60 -17.73 -0.89
N PHE A 64 1.66 -17.58 0.05
CA PHE A 64 0.22 -17.74 -0.21
C PHE A 64 -0.29 -16.63 -1.12
N ILE A 65 0.06 -15.38 -0.82
CA ILE A 65 -0.36 -14.23 -1.62
C ILE A 65 0.39 -14.18 -2.97
N ALA A 66 1.66 -14.54 -2.99
CA ALA A 66 2.44 -14.65 -4.23
C ALA A 66 1.86 -15.69 -5.20
N ASN A 67 1.26 -16.78 -4.69
CA ASN A 67 0.57 -17.75 -5.52
C ASN A 67 -0.67 -17.14 -6.21
N TYR A 68 -1.46 -16.30 -5.51
CA TYR A 68 -2.58 -15.59 -6.14
C TYR A 68 -2.09 -14.61 -7.20
N TYR A 69 -1.08 -13.81 -6.89
CA TYR A 69 -0.45 -12.90 -7.84
C TYR A 69 0.05 -13.62 -9.09
N GLN A 70 0.76 -14.74 -8.91
CA GLN A 70 1.28 -15.51 -10.06
C GLN A 70 0.16 -16.12 -10.92
N LYS A 71 -0.94 -16.57 -10.30
CA LYS A 71 -2.11 -17.07 -11.02
C LYS A 71 -2.79 -15.96 -11.81
N ASP A 72 -3.04 -14.82 -11.17
CA ASP A 72 -3.71 -13.68 -11.80
C ASP A 72 -2.87 -13.13 -12.98
N ARG A 73 -1.55 -13.07 -12.85
CA ARG A 73 -0.65 -12.61 -13.93
C ARG A 73 -0.62 -13.51 -15.15
N LYS A 74 -0.95 -14.78 -15.01
CA LYS A 74 -1.03 -15.72 -16.15
C LYS A 74 -2.33 -15.61 -16.93
N GLU A 75 -3.34 -14.97 -16.35
CA GLU A 75 -4.64 -14.79 -17.00
C GLU A 75 -4.62 -13.51 -17.85
N PRO A 76 -5.07 -13.56 -19.11
CA PRO A 76 -5.17 -12.39 -19.98
C PRO A 76 -6.39 -11.55 -19.58
N THR A 77 -6.25 -10.74 -18.54
CA THR A 77 -7.31 -9.84 -18.06
C THR A 77 -7.05 -8.41 -18.52
N VAL A 78 -8.11 -7.58 -18.53
CA VAL A 78 -8.03 -6.16 -18.91
C VAL A 78 -7.00 -5.41 -18.04
N PHE A 79 -6.94 -5.75 -16.75
CA PHE A 79 -5.97 -5.15 -15.84
C PHE A 79 -4.53 -5.50 -16.22
N TRP A 80 -4.21 -6.81 -16.35
CA TRP A 80 -2.82 -7.23 -16.58
C TRP A 80 -2.32 -6.89 -17.99
N GLU A 81 -3.19 -6.92 -18.99
CA GLU A 81 -2.86 -6.44 -20.35
C GLU A 81 -2.48 -4.95 -20.32
N HIS A 82 -3.29 -4.12 -19.64
CA HIS A 82 -2.99 -2.69 -19.49
C HIS A 82 -1.69 -2.44 -18.71
N MET A 83 -1.48 -3.12 -17.57
CA MET A 83 -0.26 -3.00 -16.78
C MET A 83 0.98 -3.39 -17.58
N GLY A 84 0.92 -4.49 -18.34
CA GLY A 84 1.99 -4.93 -19.23
C GLY A 84 2.35 -3.85 -20.25
N LEU A 85 1.37 -3.31 -20.96
CA LEU A 85 1.59 -2.23 -21.94
C LEU A 85 2.22 -0.97 -21.28
N VAL A 86 1.75 -0.58 -20.10
CA VAL A 86 2.32 0.58 -19.39
C VAL A 86 3.77 0.33 -18.98
N PHE A 87 4.09 -0.88 -18.53
CA PHE A 87 5.43 -1.25 -18.09
C PHE A 87 6.41 -1.39 -19.26
N GLU A 88 6.02 -2.08 -20.33
CA GLU A 88 6.88 -2.36 -21.48
C GLU A 88 7.25 -1.12 -22.27
N ARG A 89 6.36 -0.12 -22.34
CA ARG A 89 6.63 1.15 -23.03
C ARG A 89 7.73 1.99 -22.37
N LYS A 90 8.20 1.63 -21.19
CA LYS A 90 9.22 2.40 -20.45
C LYS A 90 10.61 1.78 -20.61
N SER A 91 11.60 2.63 -20.91
CA SER A 91 13.01 2.24 -20.82
C SER A 91 13.42 1.92 -19.38
N ALA A 92 14.49 1.15 -19.20
CA ALA A 92 15.04 0.85 -17.87
C ALA A 92 15.36 2.13 -17.07
N PHE A 93 15.93 3.14 -17.73
CA PHE A 93 16.21 4.44 -17.14
C PHE A 93 14.95 5.14 -16.63
N LEU A 94 13.86 5.16 -17.42
CA LEU A 94 12.60 5.77 -17.01
C LEU A 94 11.93 5.00 -15.86
N LYS A 95 12.04 3.67 -15.84
CA LYS A 95 11.60 2.84 -14.71
C LYS A 95 12.34 3.20 -13.43
N GLY A 96 13.68 3.38 -13.51
CA GLY A 96 14.51 3.78 -12.38
C GLY A 96 14.13 5.16 -11.84
N ILE A 97 14.03 6.18 -12.70
CA ILE A 97 13.61 7.53 -12.28
C ILE A 97 12.20 7.49 -11.65
N ASN A 98 11.24 6.82 -12.28
CA ASN A 98 9.92 6.68 -11.69
C ASN A 98 9.97 6.03 -10.30
N GLY A 99 10.77 4.99 -10.12
CA GLY A 99 10.95 4.33 -8.82
C GLY A 99 11.45 5.28 -7.74
N VAL A 100 12.50 6.06 -8.05
CA VAL A 100 13.05 7.06 -7.13
C VAL A 100 12.03 8.14 -6.80
N LEU A 101 11.33 8.69 -7.81
CA LEU A 101 10.31 9.72 -7.58
C LEU A 101 9.12 9.18 -6.77
N MET A 102 8.70 7.94 -6.99
CA MET A 102 7.62 7.31 -6.23
C MET A 102 8.03 7.04 -4.79
N PHE A 103 9.27 6.57 -4.55
CA PHE A 103 9.83 6.44 -3.20
C PHE A 103 9.81 7.79 -2.47
N LEU A 104 10.36 8.84 -3.08
CA LEU A 104 10.37 10.19 -2.50
C LEU A 104 8.96 10.73 -2.27
N ALA A 105 8.03 10.51 -3.21
CA ALA A 105 6.65 10.94 -3.05
C ALA A 105 5.95 10.22 -1.88
N GLY A 106 6.19 8.92 -1.71
CA GLY A 106 5.69 8.17 -0.56
C GLY A 106 6.28 8.67 0.76
N ALA A 107 7.59 8.89 0.80
CA ALA A 107 8.29 9.42 1.97
C ALA A 107 7.73 10.80 2.40
N VAL A 108 7.64 11.72 1.46
CA VAL A 108 7.16 13.10 1.71
C VAL A 108 5.68 13.13 2.06
N ALA A 109 4.84 12.31 1.39
CA ALA A 109 3.43 12.17 1.71
C ALA A 109 3.21 11.57 3.11
N GLY A 110 4.02 10.57 3.49
CA GLY A 110 4.01 9.98 4.82
C GLY A 110 4.29 11.01 5.91
N ILE A 111 5.34 11.85 5.72
CA ILE A 111 5.66 12.95 6.64
C ILE A 111 4.49 13.93 6.73
N ALA A 112 3.95 14.37 5.59
CA ALA A 112 2.86 15.34 5.56
C ALA A 112 1.62 14.83 6.31
N LEU A 113 1.23 13.57 6.06
CA LEU A 113 0.07 12.96 6.70
C LEU A 113 0.27 12.72 8.19
N ASN A 114 1.43 12.21 8.62
CA ASN A 114 1.75 12.05 10.03
C ASN A 114 1.71 13.40 10.75
N ASN A 115 2.28 14.44 10.16
CA ASN A 115 2.24 15.78 10.74
C ASN A 115 0.82 16.35 10.86
N LEU A 116 -0.01 16.15 9.81
CA LEU A 116 -1.39 16.63 9.82
C LEU A 116 -2.25 15.88 10.84
N LEU A 117 -2.03 14.58 11.00
CA LEU A 117 -2.71 13.77 12.02
C LEU A 117 -2.29 14.18 13.44
N ALA A 118 -1.00 14.44 13.66
CA ALA A 118 -0.46 14.91 14.93
C ALA A 118 -1.00 16.30 15.34
N LEU A 119 -1.46 17.12 14.40
CA LEU A 119 -2.16 18.39 14.69
C LEU A 119 -3.61 18.20 15.14
N THR A 120 -4.12 16.98 15.06
CA THR A 120 -5.45 16.59 15.54
C THR A 120 -5.34 15.85 16.86
N SER A 121 -6.42 15.77 17.63
CA SER A 121 -6.47 14.94 18.85
C SER A 121 -6.72 13.46 18.56
N LEU A 122 -6.74 13.03 17.29
CA LEU A 122 -7.11 11.65 16.92
C LEU A 122 -6.13 10.61 17.48
N GLU A 123 -4.83 10.92 17.50
CA GLU A 123 -3.81 10.01 18.04
C GLU A 123 -3.95 9.85 19.57
N GLU A 124 -4.30 10.94 20.26
CA GLU A 124 -4.48 10.95 21.72
C GLU A 124 -5.73 10.17 22.17
N VAL A 125 -6.82 10.22 21.39
CA VAL A 125 -8.08 9.54 21.73
C VAL A 125 -8.17 8.11 21.20
N SER A 126 -7.30 7.71 20.29
CA SER A 126 -7.30 6.37 19.67
C SER A 126 -6.47 5.38 20.46
N LYS A 127 -7.10 4.70 21.45
CA LYS A 127 -6.42 3.66 22.24
C LYS A 127 -5.79 2.57 21.36
N GLY A 128 -6.51 2.07 20.35
CA GLY A 128 -5.98 1.04 19.47
C GLY A 128 -4.76 1.50 18.68
N TYR A 129 -4.66 2.79 18.32
CA TYR A 129 -3.46 3.35 17.69
C TYR A 129 -2.28 3.37 18.65
N GLN A 130 -2.51 3.83 19.90
CA GLN A 130 -1.47 3.89 20.93
C GLN A 130 -0.92 2.51 21.29
N GLU A 131 -1.80 1.50 21.43
CA GLU A 131 -1.41 0.12 21.69
C GLU A 131 -0.55 -0.45 20.56
N VAL A 132 -1.02 -0.34 19.30
CA VAL A 132 -0.27 -0.82 18.13
C VAL A 132 1.08 -0.13 18.00
N THR A 133 1.14 1.19 18.20
CA THR A 133 2.39 1.96 18.14
C THR A 133 3.37 1.52 19.23
N GLY A 134 2.88 1.28 20.46
CA GLY A 134 3.70 0.79 21.56
C GLY A 134 4.34 -0.57 21.28
N TYR A 135 3.61 -1.50 20.67
CA TYR A 135 4.17 -2.81 20.26
C TYR A 135 5.10 -2.70 19.05
N PHE A 136 4.77 -1.83 18.09
CA PHE A 136 5.50 -1.69 16.85
C PHE A 136 6.94 -1.23 17.07
N PHE A 137 7.16 -0.28 17.97
CA PHE A 137 8.47 0.31 18.25
C PHE A 137 9.19 -0.32 19.48
N ALA A 138 8.72 -1.46 19.99
CA ALA A 138 9.37 -2.16 21.10
C ALA A 138 10.48 -3.12 20.67
N GLY A 139 10.49 -3.57 19.41
CA GLY A 139 11.36 -4.66 18.92
C GLY A 139 12.72 -4.22 18.37
N GLY A 140 12.98 -2.91 18.32
CA GLY A 140 14.23 -2.34 17.82
C GLY A 140 14.31 -2.22 16.30
N ILE A 141 15.09 -1.22 15.88
CA ILE A 141 15.17 -0.68 14.51
C ILE A 141 15.41 -1.73 13.41
N LEU A 142 16.14 -2.80 13.70
CA LEU A 142 16.43 -3.83 12.69
C LEU A 142 15.16 -4.53 12.20
N PHE A 143 14.30 -4.98 13.13
CA PHE A 143 13.06 -5.68 12.78
C PHE A 143 11.99 -4.71 12.29
N GLU A 144 12.01 -3.47 12.72
CA GLU A 144 11.17 -2.41 12.17
C GLU A 144 11.52 -2.14 10.71
N LEU A 145 12.79 -2.05 10.35
CA LEU A 145 13.22 -1.87 8.96
C LEU A 145 12.91 -3.11 8.10
N LEU A 146 13.20 -4.31 8.59
CA LEU A 146 12.94 -5.55 7.84
C LEU A 146 11.45 -5.86 7.74
N GLY A 147 10.73 -5.78 8.87
CA GLY A 147 9.30 -6.10 8.94
C GLY A 147 8.46 -4.98 8.37
N ALA A 148 8.49 -3.81 9.02
CA ALA A 148 7.59 -2.72 8.71
C ALA A 148 7.94 -1.95 7.43
N CYS A 149 9.23 -1.81 7.08
CA CYS A 149 9.61 -1.08 5.87
C CYS A 149 9.77 -1.97 4.63
N LEU A 150 10.02 -3.28 4.77
CA LEU A 150 10.26 -4.13 3.60
C LEU A 150 9.21 -5.23 3.44
N LEU A 151 9.11 -6.18 4.38
CA LEU A 151 8.31 -7.39 4.18
C LEU A 151 6.81 -7.12 4.24
N THR A 152 6.35 -6.31 5.19
CA THR A 152 4.93 -5.94 5.29
C THR A 152 4.48 -5.13 4.07
N PRO A 153 5.16 -4.03 3.66
CA PRO A 153 4.85 -3.35 2.40
C PRO A 153 4.87 -4.26 1.18
N PHE A 154 5.85 -5.17 1.09
CA PHE A 154 5.90 -6.12 -0.02
C PHE A 154 4.65 -7.01 -0.08
N LEU A 155 4.27 -7.61 1.04
CA LEU A 155 3.09 -8.47 1.15
C LEU A 155 1.80 -7.69 0.86
N GLU A 156 1.69 -6.48 1.43
CA GLU A 156 0.50 -5.64 1.29
C GLU A 156 0.33 -5.10 -0.14
N GLU A 157 1.39 -4.63 -0.78
CA GLU A 157 1.29 -4.16 -2.17
C GLU A 157 1.04 -5.33 -3.14
N LEU A 158 1.58 -6.50 -2.84
CA LEU A 158 1.26 -7.70 -3.61
C LEU A 158 -0.23 -8.07 -3.49
N LEU A 159 -0.78 -8.00 -2.28
CA LEU A 159 -2.20 -8.28 -2.04
C LEU A 159 -3.10 -7.17 -2.59
N TYR A 160 -2.92 -5.92 -2.10
CA TYR A 160 -3.88 -4.85 -2.35
C TYR A 160 -3.77 -4.24 -3.74
N ARG A 161 -2.56 -4.06 -4.29
CA ARG A 161 -2.36 -3.40 -5.59
C ARG A 161 -2.31 -4.39 -6.75
N SER A 162 -1.80 -5.60 -6.51
CA SER A 162 -1.75 -6.58 -7.58
C SER A 162 -3.00 -7.45 -7.64
N VAL A 163 -3.40 -8.06 -6.52
CA VAL A 163 -4.52 -9.00 -6.49
C VAL A 163 -5.86 -8.29 -6.36
N VAL A 164 -6.07 -7.54 -5.27
CA VAL A 164 -7.38 -6.92 -4.95
C VAL A 164 -7.74 -5.85 -5.96
N TYR A 165 -6.86 -4.87 -6.19
CA TYR A 165 -7.09 -3.79 -7.14
C TYR A 165 -7.23 -4.33 -8.57
N GLY A 166 -6.39 -5.30 -8.96
CA GLY A 166 -6.48 -5.95 -10.27
C GLY A 166 -7.85 -6.59 -10.50
N ARG A 167 -8.31 -7.41 -9.56
CA ARG A 167 -9.62 -8.07 -9.64
C ARG A 167 -10.79 -7.11 -9.58
N LEU A 168 -10.67 -6.00 -8.82
CA LEU A 168 -11.65 -4.91 -8.82
C LEU A 168 -11.73 -4.23 -10.20
N CYS A 169 -10.59 -3.95 -10.84
CA CYS A 169 -10.56 -3.41 -12.20
C CYS A 169 -11.25 -4.36 -13.18
N ASP A 170 -10.90 -5.64 -13.17
CA ASP A 170 -11.50 -6.65 -14.05
C ASP A 170 -13.00 -6.85 -13.81
N MET A 171 -13.47 -6.60 -12.58
CA MET A 171 -14.90 -6.64 -12.26
C MET A 171 -15.65 -5.41 -12.78
N MET A 172 -15.04 -4.22 -12.72
CA MET A 172 -15.69 -2.95 -13.03
C MET A 172 -15.54 -2.51 -14.49
N ILE A 173 -14.54 -3.07 -15.21
CA ILE A 173 -14.29 -2.77 -16.62
C ILE A 173 -14.78 -3.95 -17.45
N LEU A 174 -15.68 -3.68 -18.40
CA LEU A 174 -16.21 -4.71 -19.29
C LEU A 174 -15.25 -4.94 -20.46
N ASP A 175 -14.93 -6.21 -20.78
CA ASP A 175 -14.03 -6.62 -21.85
C ASP A 175 -14.44 -6.15 -23.26
N ASN A 176 -15.73 -5.85 -23.48
CA ASN A 176 -16.31 -5.56 -24.78
C ASN A 176 -16.69 -4.09 -24.98
N GLU A 177 -16.10 -3.17 -24.20
CA GLU A 177 -16.36 -1.77 -24.48
C GLU A 177 -15.66 -1.38 -25.78
N GLU A 178 -16.48 -1.00 -26.78
CA GLU A 178 -15.98 -0.40 -28.01
C GLU A 178 -14.96 0.67 -27.70
N LYS A 179 -13.87 0.77 -28.48
CA LYS A 179 -12.84 1.82 -28.37
C LYS A 179 -13.38 3.22 -28.69
N THR A 180 -14.62 3.49 -28.27
CA THR A 180 -15.29 4.79 -28.37
C THR A 180 -14.81 5.69 -27.24
N GLU A 181 -14.99 6.99 -27.38
CA GLU A 181 -14.68 7.95 -26.32
C GLU A 181 -15.52 7.71 -25.05
N SER A 182 -16.75 7.23 -25.20
CA SER A 182 -17.62 6.83 -24.10
C SER A 182 -17.04 5.62 -23.34
N GLY A 183 -16.55 4.59 -24.06
CA GLY A 183 -15.93 3.41 -23.49
C GLY A 183 -14.65 3.74 -22.70
N LYS A 184 -13.77 4.58 -23.27
CA LYS A 184 -12.55 5.06 -22.57
C LYS A 184 -12.87 5.82 -21.28
N LYS A 185 -13.90 6.64 -21.30
CA LYS A 185 -14.36 7.40 -20.12
C LYS A 185 -14.87 6.45 -19.03
N ARG A 186 -15.64 5.44 -19.41
CA ARG A 186 -16.18 4.43 -18.50
C ARG A 186 -15.07 3.56 -17.90
N GLU A 187 -14.09 3.13 -18.70
CA GLU A 187 -12.90 2.43 -18.21
C GLU A 187 -12.15 3.26 -17.16
N ARG A 188 -11.92 4.54 -17.45
CA ARG A 188 -11.26 5.45 -16.50
C ARG A 188 -12.02 5.56 -15.17
N TYR A 189 -13.35 5.69 -15.20
CA TYR A 189 -14.15 5.71 -13.99
C TYR A 189 -14.11 4.38 -13.23
N GLY A 190 -14.17 3.25 -13.92
CA GLY A 190 -14.04 1.92 -13.31
C GLY A 190 -12.73 1.77 -12.56
N ARG A 191 -11.60 2.22 -13.15
CA ARG A 191 -10.27 2.22 -12.50
C ARG A 191 -10.24 3.13 -11.26
N ILE A 192 -10.82 4.32 -11.33
CA ILE A 192 -10.87 5.24 -10.18
C ILE A 192 -11.69 4.63 -9.03
N ILE A 193 -12.84 4.04 -9.33
CA ILE A 193 -13.68 3.38 -8.32
C ILE A 193 -12.93 2.20 -7.70
N ALA A 194 -12.31 1.35 -8.52
CA ALA A 194 -11.50 0.22 -8.04
C ALA A 194 -10.35 0.69 -7.14
N MET A 195 -9.69 1.79 -7.49
CA MET A 195 -8.61 2.42 -6.70
C MET A 195 -9.10 2.83 -5.32
N VAL A 196 -10.23 3.54 -5.24
CA VAL A 196 -10.83 3.99 -3.98
C VAL A 196 -11.24 2.78 -3.13
N PHE A 197 -11.92 1.78 -3.71
CA PHE A 197 -12.33 0.57 -2.97
C PHE A 197 -11.12 -0.21 -2.44
N SER A 198 -10.07 -0.39 -3.23
CA SER A 198 -8.84 -1.05 -2.76
C SER A 198 -8.19 -0.29 -1.60
N ALA A 199 -8.18 1.04 -1.66
CA ALA A 199 -7.63 1.89 -0.60
C ALA A 199 -8.47 1.84 0.68
N VAL A 200 -9.80 1.81 0.56
CA VAL A 200 -10.71 1.65 1.72
C VAL A 200 -10.51 0.28 2.38
N LEU A 201 -10.45 -0.79 1.60
CA LEU A 201 -10.19 -2.14 2.13
C LEU A 201 -8.83 -2.22 2.83
N PHE A 202 -7.81 -1.58 2.26
CA PHE A 202 -6.49 -1.48 2.88
C PHE A 202 -6.52 -0.73 4.22
N GLY A 203 -7.21 0.42 4.27
CA GLY A 203 -7.33 1.21 5.49
C GLY A 203 -8.12 0.50 6.59
N VAL A 204 -9.26 -0.13 6.25
CA VAL A 204 -10.14 -0.82 7.22
C VAL A 204 -9.41 -1.92 7.99
N LEU A 205 -8.50 -2.64 7.35
CA LEU A 205 -7.79 -3.75 7.99
C LEU A 205 -6.74 -3.32 9.03
N HIS A 206 -6.46 -2.03 9.14
CA HIS A 206 -5.63 -1.51 10.24
C HIS A 206 -6.38 -1.39 11.57
N MET A 207 -7.72 -1.57 11.58
CA MET A 207 -8.57 -1.70 12.75
C MET A 207 -8.56 -0.50 13.72
N ASN A 208 -8.01 0.64 13.33
CA ASN A 208 -8.09 1.89 14.08
C ASN A 208 -8.23 3.10 13.14
N LEU A 209 -8.86 4.17 13.63
CA LEU A 209 -9.24 5.32 12.81
C LEU A 209 -8.02 6.10 12.27
N VAL A 210 -6.96 6.24 13.07
CA VAL A 210 -5.76 7.00 12.67
C VAL A 210 -5.10 6.32 11.47
N GLN A 211 -4.82 5.02 11.60
CA GLN A 211 -4.23 4.24 10.50
C GLN A 211 -5.20 4.07 9.33
N PHE A 212 -6.53 3.98 9.56
CA PHE A 212 -7.51 3.97 8.48
C PHE A 212 -7.39 5.21 7.59
N ILE A 213 -7.30 6.40 8.18
CA ILE A 213 -7.14 7.65 7.43
C ILE A 213 -5.78 7.67 6.72
N TYR A 214 -4.70 7.38 7.44
CA TYR A 214 -3.34 7.37 6.92
C TYR A 214 -3.19 6.37 5.76
N ALA A 215 -3.51 5.11 5.99
CA ALA A 215 -3.41 4.05 5.00
C ALA A 215 -4.39 4.22 3.84
N GLY A 216 -5.60 4.73 4.10
CA GLY A 216 -6.59 5.00 3.06
C GLY A 216 -6.12 6.07 2.07
N VAL A 217 -5.61 7.20 2.57
CA VAL A 217 -5.07 8.28 1.71
C VAL A 217 -3.84 7.82 0.94
N LEU A 218 -2.85 7.22 1.61
CA LEU A 218 -1.68 6.65 0.94
C LEU A 218 -2.07 5.51 0.00
N GLY A 219 -3.08 4.74 0.34
CA GLY A 219 -3.62 3.66 -0.47
C GLY A 219 -4.12 4.10 -1.84
N ILE A 220 -4.77 5.26 -1.92
CA ILE A 220 -5.16 5.87 -3.19
C ILE A 220 -3.92 6.26 -4.01
N LEU A 221 -2.94 6.87 -3.36
CA LEU A 221 -1.68 7.27 -4.00
C LEU A 221 -0.90 6.04 -4.51
N PHE A 222 -0.82 4.97 -3.74
CA PHE A 222 -0.14 3.74 -4.13
C PHE A 222 -0.84 3.04 -5.31
N ALA A 223 -2.18 3.00 -5.32
CA ALA A 223 -2.92 2.48 -6.48
C ALA A 223 -2.70 3.34 -7.73
N TRP A 224 -2.60 4.66 -7.58
CA TRP A 224 -2.22 5.54 -8.69
C TRP A 224 -0.79 5.29 -9.17
N PHE A 225 0.17 4.98 -8.28
CA PHE A 225 1.53 4.59 -8.68
C PHE A 225 1.56 3.24 -9.41
N MET A 226 0.67 2.31 -9.06
CA MET A 226 0.48 1.07 -9.85
C MET A 226 0.11 1.39 -11.30
N GLU A 227 -0.87 2.28 -11.52
CA GLU A 227 -1.27 2.75 -12.86
C GLU A 227 -0.13 3.46 -13.60
N LYS A 228 0.73 4.20 -12.89
CA LYS A 228 1.83 4.93 -13.51
C LYS A 228 3.06 4.08 -13.78
N SER A 229 3.36 3.12 -12.92
CA SER A 229 4.51 2.21 -13.13
C SER A 229 4.18 1.05 -14.07
N GLY A 230 2.94 0.58 -14.07
CA GLY A 230 2.52 -0.67 -14.74
C GLY A 230 2.97 -1.91 -13.98
N HIS A 231 3.49 -1.75 -12.76
CA HIS A 231 4.03 -2.85 -11.96
C HIS A 231 4.00 -2.50 -10.48
N PHE A 232 3.89 -3.49 -9.60
CA PHE A 232 3.81 -3.28 -8.15
C PHE A 232 5.08 -2.69 -7.51
N TYR A 233 6.21 -2.62 -8.21
CA TYR A 233 7.41 -1.96 -7.68
C TYR A 233 7.17 -0.47 -7.36
N GLY A 234 6.32 0.19 -8.15
CA GLY A 234 6.03 1.61 -7.95
C GLY A 234 5.35 1.89 -6.61
N PRO A 235 4.18 1.31 -6.33
CA PRO A 235 3.56 1.43 -5.01
C PRO A 235 4.44 0.86 -3.89
N LEU A 236 5.15 -0.25 -4.10
CA LEU A 236 6.05 -0.81 -3.10
C LEU A 236 7.13 0.19 -2.66
N LEU A 237 7.83 0.82 -3.59
CA LEU A 237 8.86 1.82 -3.26
C LEU A 237 8.27 3.03 -2.53
N ALA A 238 7.08 3.50 -2.92
CA ALA A 238 6.41 4.58 -2.22
C ALA A 238 5.99 4.19 -0.81
N HIS A 239 5.49 2.98 -0.62
CA HIS A 239 5.12 2.45 0.70
C HIS A 239 6.34 2.29 1.60
N ILE A 240 7.43 1.73 1.08
CA ILE A 240 8.73 1.67 1.79
C ILE A 240 9.15 3.08 2.22
N GLY A 241 9.05 4.08 1.33
CA GLY A 241 9.38 5.47 1.63
C GLY A 241 8.54 6.03 2.78
N ALA A 242 7.23 5.82 2.77
CA ALA A 242 6.33 6.30 3.80
C ALA A 242 6.62 5.65 5.17
N ASN A 243 6.78 4.33 5.23
CA ASN A 243 7.05 3.61 6.47
C ASN A 243 8.46 3.92 7.01
N LEU A 244 9.45 4.05 6.13
CA LEU A 244 10.81 4.41 6.53
C LEU A 244 10.84 5.78 7.26
N MET A 245 10.08 6.77 6.76
CA MET A 245 10.02 8.07 7.45
C MET A 245 9.33 7.99 8.82
N SER A 246 8.35 7.10 8.98
CA SER A 246 7.71 6.84 10.27
C SER A 246 8.68 6.19 11.27
N VAL A 247 9.45 5.17 10.84
CA VAL A 247 10.47 4.53 11.67
C VAL A 247 11.58 5.53 12.03
N LEU A 248 12.13 6.26 11.06
CA LEU A 248 13.18 7.24 11.33
C LEU A 248 12.72 8.38 12.25
N ARG A 249 11.44 8.71 12.24
CA ARG A 249 10.87 9.72 13.15
C ARG A 249 10.95 9.28 14.63
N VAL A 250 10.68 8.01 14.90
CA VAL A 250 10.64 7.47 16.27
C VAL A 250 12.04 7.06 16.72
N GLU A 251 12.79 6.37 15.86
CA GLU A 251 14.06 5.76 16.22
C GLU A 251 15.26 6.71 16.14
N THR A 252 15.09 7.89 15.52
CA THR A 252 16.19 8.83 15.31
C THR A 252 15.81 10.27 15.61
N ASN A 253 16.83 11.14 15.69
CA ASN A 253 16.64 12.59 15.82
C ASN A 253 16.48 13.29 14.45
N LEU A 254 16.16 12.56 13.39
CA LEU A 254 16.08 13.13 12.04
C LEU A 254 15.06 14.28 11.93
N PHE A 255 14.02 14.26 12.74
CA PHE A 255 12.97 15.28 12.76
C PHE A 255 13.04 16.24 13.93
N ALA A 256 14.14 16.25 14.73
CA ALA A 256 14.32 17.15 15.87
C ALA A 256 14.36 18.65 15.48
N TRP A 257 14.60 18.94 14.19
CA TRP A 257 14.56 20.30 13.64
C TRP A 257 13.15 20.85 13.42
N MET A 258 12.11 20.02 13.51
CA MET A 258 10.73 20.48 13.33
C MET A 258 10.35 21.46 14.45
N PRO A 259 9.67 22.56 14.10
CA PRO A 259 9.31 23.56 15.09
C PRO A 259 8.20 23.06 16.05
N GLU A 260 8.28 23.42 17.32
CA GLU A 260 7.30 23.05 18.33
C GLU A 260 6.00 23.89 18.27
N GLY A 261 6.06 25.11 17.70
CA GLY A 261 4.90 26.01 17.60
C GLY A 261 3.90 25.54 16.55
N GLN A 262 2.61 25.40 16.93
CA GLN A 262 1.54 24.88 16.04
C GLN A 262 1.50 25.53 14.65
N GLY A 263 1.62 26.86 14.57
CA GLY A 263 1.57 27.57 13.29
C GLY A 263 2.78 27.24 12.38
N ALA A 264 3.97 27.19 12.97
CA ALA A 264 5.18 26.85 12.23
C ALA A 264 5.20 25.36 11.85
N TYR A 265 4.74 24.48 12.72
CA TYR A 265 4.59 23.05 12.45
C TYR A 265 3.58 22.81 11.30
N LEU A 266 2.44 23.52 11.31
CA LEU A 266 1.46 23.47 10.22
C LEU A 266 2.08 23.97 8.88
N ALA A 267 2.85 25.07 8.90
CA ALA A 267 3.50 25.59 7.70
C ALA A 267 4.48 24.57 7.10
N VAL A 268 5.27 23.90 7.94
CA VAL A 268 6.17 22.81 7.50
C VAL A 268 5.37 21.63 6.93
N SER A 269 4.28 21.24 7.58
CA SER A 269 3.42 20.15 7.11
C SER A 269 2.79 20.45 5.74
N VAL A 270 2.34 21.68 5.54
CA VAL A 270 1.80 22.18 4.26
C VAL A 270 2.90 22.21 3.18
N ALA A 271 4.15 22.58 3.54
CA ALA A 271 5.27 22.52 2.61
C ALA A 271 5.55 21.07 2.13
N PHE A 272 5.49 20.08 3.00
CA PHE A 272 5.59 18.67 2.62
C PHE A 272 4.40 18.22 1.73
N ALA A 273 3.19 18.70 2.00
CA ALA A 273 2.04 18.43 1.14
C ALA A 273 2.25 19.02 -0.29
N PHE A 274 2.73 20.25 -0.40
CA PHE A 274 3.09 20.84 -1.69
C PHE A 274 4.22 20.09 -2.40
N ALA A 275 5.24 19.66 -1.68
CA ALA A 275 6.32 18.84 -2.24
C ALA A 275 5.77 17.50 -2.77
N THR A 276 4.82 16.88 -2.07
CA THR A 276 4.13 15.68 -2.56
C THR A 276 3.42 15.95 -3.89
N VAL A 277 2.66 17.04 -3.99
CA VAL A 277 1.97 17.44 -5.23
C VAL A 277 2.96 17.71 -6.35
N ALA A 278 4.09 18.37 -6.07
CA ALA A 278 5.15 18.61 -7.05
C ALA A 278 5.74 17.29 -7.60
N LEU A 279 6.02 16.32 -6.72
CA LEU A 279 6.53 14.99 -7.11
C LEU A 279 5.49 14.21 -7.94
N ILE A 280 4.22 14.22 -7.55
CA ILE A 280 3.11 13.64 -8.31
C ILE A 280 3.04 14.27 -9.71
N THR A 281 3.16 15.59 -9.79
CA THR A 281 3.14 16.32 -11.06
C THR A 281 4.35 15.95 -11.92
N ALA A 282 5.53 15.87 -11.36
CA ALA A 282 6.73 15.43 -12.07
C ALA A 282 6.58 14.01 -12.64
N ILE A 283 6.07 13.06 -11.83
CA ILE A 283 5.75 11.70 -12.28
C ILE A 283 4.73 11.73 -13.42
N GLN A 284 3.69 12.56 -13.31
CA GLN A 284 2.66 12.71 -14.34
C GLN A 284 3.22 13.23 -15.66
N ILE A 285 4.05 14.27 -15.63
CA ILE A 285 4.71 14.85 -16.81
C ILE A 285 5.64 13.82 -17.45
N LEU A 286 6.50 13.19 -16.65
CA LEU A 286 7.47 12.21 -17.12
C LEU A 286 6.81 11.02 -17.85
N ASN A 287 5.60 10.63 -17.40
CA ASN A 287 4.85 9.54 -18.04
C ASN A 287 3.95 10.00 -19.20
N ARG A 288 3.81 11.32 -19.44
CA ARG A 288 3.09 11.87 -20.62
C ARG A 288 4.00 12.01 -21.84
N CYS A 289 5.26 12.38 -21.65
CA CYS A 289 6.20 12.76 -22.71
C CYS A 289 6.63 11.63 -23.67
N LYS A 290 6.08 10.41 -23.58
CA LYS A 290 6.36 9.32 -24.50
C LYS A 290 5.11 8.75 -25.19
N LYS A 291 4.25 9.66 -25.69
CA LYS A 291 3.17 9.28 -26.61
C LYS A 291 3.53 9.51 -28.11
N GLU A 292 4.79 9.84 -28.40
CA GLU A 292 5.32 9.95 -29.76
C GLU A 292 6.06 8.70 -30.18
#